data_4e72270adf49ce303f990eba531f3fad
#
_entry.id   4e72270adf49ce303f990eba531f3fad
#
_cell.length_a   1.000
_cell.length_b   1.000
_cell.length_c   1.000
_cell.angle_alpha   90.00
_cell.angle_beta   90.00
_cell.angle_gamma   90.00
#
_symmetry.space_group_name_H-M   'P 1'
#
loop_
_entity.id
_entity.type
_entity.pdbx_description
1 polymer ?
#
loop_
_entity_poly.entity_id
_entity_poly.type
_entity_poly.pdbx_seq_one_letter_code
_entity_poly.pdbx_strand_id
1 'polypeptide(L)'
;MIQPKKNWIPVPIPAPDKVQALGEAFKDSNRWAVLHRNVKLAIWQNTADSDQPAILEMLACSEHQRWMGEKIMDGWRSGDTTDKPRKVHKDIRSYADLSETDKDKDRVQVRKALGLRNQ
;
A
#
# COMPACT_ATOMS: atom_id res chain seq x y z
N MET A 1 19.21 -10.26 -13.55
CA MET A 1 18.43 -9.50 -12.57
C MET A 1 17.17 -8.97 -13.25
N ILE A 2 16.01 -9.21 -12.64
CA ILE A 2 14.78 -8.70 -13.19
C ILE A 2 14.61 -7.25 -12.73
N GLN A 3 14.61 -6.34 -13.68
CA GLN A 3 14.24 -4.97 -13.39
C GLN A 3 12.73 -4.88 -13.27
N PRO A 4 12.18 -4.17 -12.27
CA PRO A 4 10.76 -3.90 -12.26
C PRO A 4 10.38 -3.23 -13.57
N LYS A 5 9.43 -3.80 -14.27
CA LYS A 5 8.94 -3.21 -15.51
C LYS A 5 8.25 -1.90 -15.18
N LYS A 6 8.22 -0.98 -16.16
CA LYS A 6 7.55 0.31 -15.94
C LYS A 6 6.09 0.16 -15.49
N ASN A 7 5.44 -0.93 -15.90
CA ASN A 7 4.07 -1.23 -15.50
C ASN A 7 3.96 -1.97 -14.15
N TRP A 8 5.08 -2.23 -13.49
CA TRP A 8 5.09 -2.76 -12.12
C TRP A 8 5.08 -1.63 -11.09
N ILE A 9 4.43 -0.56 -11.43
CA ILE A 9 4.26 0.56 -10.52
C ILE A 9 3.23 0.18 -9.46
N PRO A 10 3.47 0.50 -8.18
CA PRO A 10 2.46 0.33 -7.15
C PRO A 10 1.14 0.98 -7.57
N VAL A 11 0.02 0.36 -7.20
CA VAL A 11 -1.29 0.87 -7.57
C VAL A 11 -1.43 2.31 -7.07
N PRO A 12 -1.62 3.28 -7.97
CA PRO A 12 -1.71 4.67 -7.56
C PRO A 12 -3.01 4.95 -6.79
N ILE A 13 -2.99 6.01 -6.00
CA ILE A 13 -4.22 6.53 -5.40
C ILE A 13 -5.13 6.96 -6.56
N PRO A 14 -6.42 6.57 -6.54
CA PRO A 14 -7.32 6.96 -7.60
C PRO A 14 -7.42 8.49 -7.74
N ALA A 15 -7.54 8.97 -8.97
CA ALA A 15 -7.83 10.37 -9.19
C ALA A 15 -9.17 10.76 -8.53
N PRO A 16 -9.31 11.99 -8.03
CA PRO A 16 -10.53 12.38 -7.29
C PRO A 16 -11.83 12.14 -8.06
N ASP A 17 -11.80 12.29 -9.38
CA ASP A 17 -12.97 12.04 -10.22
C ASP A 17 -13.32 10.55 -10.32
N LYS A 18 -12.40 9.66 -10.02
CA LYS A 18 -12.61 8.21 -10.03
C LYS A 18 -12.92 7.63 -8.66
N VAL A 19 -12.77 8.40 -7.60
CA VAL A 19 -12.96 7.95 -6.23
C VAL A 19 -14.38 7.41 -6.05
N GLN A 20 -15.38 8.10 -6.55
CA GLN A 20 -16.76 7.66 -6.43
C GLN A 20 -17.03 6.38 -7.24
N ALA A 21 -16.45 6.25 -8.42
CA ALA A 21 -16.59 5.05 -9.23
C ALA A 21 -15.99 3.83 -8.55
N LEU A 22 -14.95 4.02 -7.74
CA LEU A 22 -14.31 2.96 -6.96
C LEU A 22 -15.00 2.74 -5.60
N GLY A 23 -15.94 3.59 -5.23
CA GLY A 23 -16.61 3.53 -3.93
C GLY A 23 -17.23 2.17 -3.65
N GLU A 24 -17.84 1.55 -4.66
CA GLU A 24 -18.44 0.23 -4.49
C GLU A 24 -17.39 -0.85 -4.22
N ALA A 25 -16.23 -0.78 -4.87
CA ALA A 25 -15.13 -1.72 -4.63
C ALA A 25 -14.56 -1.54 -3.22
N PHE A 26 -14.50 -0.31 -2.73
CA PHE A 26 -14.01 -0.02 -1.39
C PHE A 26 -15.02 -0.35 -0.28
N LYS A 27 -16.30 -0.43 -0.59
CA LYS A 27 -17.32 -0.86 0.37
C LYS A 27 -17.06 -2.28 0.86
N ASP A 28 -16.47 -3.12 0.04
CA ASP A 28 -16.00 -4.44 0.46
C ASP A 28 -14.49 -4.40 0.66
N SER A 29 -14.06 -3.84 1.79
CA SER A 29 -12.65 -3.69 2.12
C SER A 29 -11.92 -5.03 2.17
N ASN A 30 -12.59 -6.10 2.60
CA ASN A 30 -11.98 -7.44 2.64
C ASN A 30 -11.68 -7.95 1.24
N ARG A 31 -12.61 -7.79 0.32
CA ARG A 31 -12.43 -8.23 -1.07
C ARG A 31 -11.30 -7.45 -1.74
N TRP A 32 -11.25 -6.15 -1.53
CA TRP A 32 -10.20 -5.28 -2.06
C TRP A 32 -8.83 -5.66 -1.50
N ALA A 33 -8.75 -5.90 -0.20
CA ALA A 33 -7.52 -6.32 0.45
C ALA A 33 -7.03 -7.69 -0.07
N VAL A 34 -7.94 -8.63 -0.28
CA VAL A 34 -7.61 -9.95 -0.84
C VAL A 34 -7.06 -9.81 -2.26
N LEU A 35 -7.68 -8.98 -3.09
CA LEU A 35 -7.21 -8.75 -4.45
C LEU A 35 -5.79 -8.17 -4.44
N HIS A 36 -5.54 -7.15 -3.63
CA HIS A 36 -4.21 -6.56 -3.50
C HIS A 36 -3.18 -7.56 -3.02
N ARG A 37 -3.54 -8.38 -2.04
CA ARG A 37 -2.66 -9.42 -1.51
C ARG A 37 -2.31 -10.43 -2.61
N ASN A 38 -3.28 -10.86 -3.40
CA ASN A 38 -3.07 -11.85 -4.46
C ASN A 38 -2.15 -11.30 -5.56
N VAL A 39 -2.30 -10.04 -5.93
CA VAL A 39 -1.42 -9.40 -6.90
C VAL A 39 0.02 -9.31 -6.36
N LYS A 40 0.19 -8.92 -5.11
CA LYS A 40 1.50 -8.86 -4.47
C LYS A 40 2.16 -10.23 -4.40
N LEU A 41 1.39 -11.26 -4.05
CA LEU A 41 1.89 -12.63 -3.99
C LEU A 41 2.35 -13.12 -5.37
N ALA A 42 1.59 -12.82 -6.42
CA ALA A 42 1.95 -13.19 -7.78
C ALA A 42 3.27 -12.52 -8.21
N ILE A 43 3.44 -11.24 -7.90
CA ILE A 43 4.69 -10.53 -8.17
C ILE A 43 5.85 -11.18 -7.41
N TRP A 44 5.64 -11.47 -6.12
CA TRP A 44 6.67 -12.07 -5.27
C TRP A 44 7.09 -13.45 -5.77
N GLN A 45 6.14 -14.29 -6.16
CA GLN A 45 6.43 -15.63 -6.66
C GLN A 45 7.22 -15.63 -7.96
N ASN A 46 7.18 -14.54 -8.72
CA ASN A 46 7.91 -14.37 -9.96
C ASN A 46 9.18 -13.54 -9.81
N THR A 47 9.62 -13.28 -8.58
CA THR A 47 10.79 -12.46 -8.28
C THR A 47 11.97 -13.35 -7.93
N ALA A 48 13.13 -13.13 -8.59
CA ALA A 48 14.36 -13.81 -8.25
C ALA A 48 14.85 -13.39 -6.87
N ASP A 49 15.52 -14.29 -6.16
CA ASP A 49 15.98 -14.05 -4.78
C ASP A 49 16.82 -12.78 -4.67
N SER A 50 17.67 -12.50 -5.64
CA SER A 50 18.52 -11.32 -5.66
C SER A 50 17.73 -10.01 -5.78
N ASP A 51 16.51 -10.06 -6.30
CA ASP A 51 15.66 -8.88 -6.48
C ASP A 51 14.65 -8.70 -5.33
N GLN A 52 14.57 -9.66 -4.42
CA GLN A 52 13.57 -9.65 -3.34
C GLN A 52 13.61 -8.39 -2.47
N PRO A 53 14.78 -7.87 -2.03
CA PRO A 53 14.78 -6.66 -1.22
C PRO A 53 14.15 -5.46 -1.91
N ALA A 54 14.46 -5.25 -3.20
CA ALA A 54 13.91 -4.14 -3.97
C ALA A 54 12.41 -4.31 -4.22
N ILE A 55 11.98 -5.52 -4.52
CA ILE A 55 10.57 -5.82 -4.76
C ILE A 55 9.76 -5.71 -3.47
N LEU A 56 10.31 -6.16 -2.34
CA LEU A 56 9.65 -6.02 -1.05
C LEU A 56 9.38 -4.55 -0.73
N GLU A 57 10.34 -3.67 -0.99
CA GLU A 57 10.19 -2.23 -0.79
C GLU A 57 9.11 -1.64 -1.71
N MET A 58 9.10 -2.06 -2.97
CA MET A 58 8.07 -1.65 -3.92
C MET A 58 6.67 -2.09 -3.47
N LEU A 59 6.56 -3.31 -2.96
CA LEU A 59 5.29 -3.83 -2.44
C LEU A 59 4.84 -3.09 -1.18
N ALA A 60 5.79 -2.68 -0.33
CA ALA A 60 5.48 -1.86 0.84
C ALA A 60 4.94 -0.49 0.43
N CYS A 61 5.53 0.13 -0.58
CA CYS A 61 5.03 1.38 -1.16
C CYS A 61 3.59 1.20 -1.68
N SER A 62 3.33 0.11 -2.39
CA SER A 62 1.99 -0.23 -2.88
C SER A 62 0.99 -0.41 -1.73
N GLU A 63 1.40 -1.06 -0.65
CA GLU A 63 0.56 -1.24 0.53
C GLU A 63 0.19 0.10 1.15
N HIS A 64 1.16 1.01 1.24
CA HIS A 64 0.89 2.35 1.76
C HIS A 64 -0.13 3.11 0.90
N GLN A 65 0.00 3.01 -0.41
CA GLN A 65 -0.95 3.64 -1.33
C GLN A 65 -2.36 3.06 -1.18
N ARG A 66 -2.45 1.73 -1.02
CA ARG A 66 -3.73 1.08 -0.75
C ARG A 66 -4.35 1.59 0.54
N TRP A 67 -3.56 1.65 1.61
CA TRP A 67 -4.00 2.15 2.91
C TRP A 67 -4.48 3.61 2.82
N MET A 68 -3.70 4.47 2.14
CA MET A 68 -4.11 5.87 1.94
C MET A 68 -5.42 5.99 1.18
N GLY A 69 -5.58 5.21 0.11
CA GLY A 69 -6.81 5.20 -0.67
C GLY A 69 -8.01 4.84 0.19
N GLU A 70 -7.87 3.82 1.02
CA GLU A 70 -8.91 3.40 1.97
C GLU A 70 -9.26 4.52 2.96
N LYS A 71 -8.24 5.18 3.52
CA LYS A 71 -8.45 6.28 4.46
C LYS A 71 -9.12 7.49 3.80
N ILE A 72 -8.66 7.87 2.61
CA ILE A 72 -9.24 9.00 1.87
C ILE A 72 -10.72 8.72 1.55
N MET A 73 -11.05 7.50 1.15
CA MET A 73 -12.44 7.10 0.92
C MET A 73 -13.30 7.20 2.17
N ASP A 74 -12.71 6.97 3.34
CA ASP A 74 -13.41 7.08 4.63
C ASP A 74 -13.41 8.52 5.17
N GLY A 75 -12.96 9.49 4.40
CA GLY A 75 -13.00 10.91 4.76
C GLY A 75 -11.79 11.43 5.51
N TRP A 76 -10.73 10.63 5.63
CA TRP A 76 -9.49 11.07 6.27
C TRP A 76 -8.71 12.01 5.37
N ARG A 77 -7.94 12.88 5.97
CA ARG A 77 -7.09 13.85 5.26
C ARG A 77 -5.72 13.93 5.93
N SER A 78 -4.77 14.46 5.19
CA SER A 78 -3.41 14.69 5.65
C SER A 78 -3.34 15.84 6.64
N GLY A 79 -2.41 15.73 7.59
CA GLY A 79 -2.07 16.80 8.52
C GLY A 79 -0.72 16.52 9.16
N ASP A 80 -0.19 17.49 9.89
CA ASP A 80 1.11 17.37 10.53
C ASP A 80 1.12 16.38 11.69
N THR A 81 -0.02 16.22 12.33
CA THR A 81 -0.20 15.30 13.44
C THR A 81 -1.47 14.49 13.24
N THR A 82 -1.53 13.31 13.86
CA THR A 82 -2.73 12.47 13.79
C THR A 82 -3.76 12.95 14.79
N ASP A 83 -4.98 13.19 14.31
CA ASP A 83 -6.13 13.61 15.11
C ASP A 83 -7.33 12.75 14.69
N LYS A 84 -7.55 11.66 15.40
CA LYS A 84 -8.59 10.68 15.05
C LYS A 84 -10.01 11.25 15.04
N PRO A 85 -10.43 12.07 16.04
CA PRO A 85 -11.76 12.65 16.00
C PRO A 85 -12.04 13.50 14.75
N ARG A 86 -11.02 14.17 14.22
CA ARG A 86 -11.14 15.00 13.02
C ARG A 86 -10.81 14.24 11.73
N LYS A 87 -10.47 12.96 11.83
CA LYS A 87 -10.03 12.15 10.70
C LYS A 87 -8.84 12.78 9.96
N VAL A 88 -7.82 13.16 10.71
CA VAL A 88 -6.55 13.67 10.20
C VAL A 88 -5.46 12.67 10.54
N HIS A 89 -4.64 12.31 9.57
CA HIS A 89 -3.55 11.36 9.79
C HIS A 89 -2.26 11.89 9.18
N LYS A 90 -1.19 11.86 9.99
CA LYS A 90 0.14 12.35 9.58
C LYS A 90 0.75 11.50 8.46
N ASP A 91 0.37 10.24 8.33
CA ASP A 91 0.93 9.31 7.34
C ASP A 91 0.19 9.32 6.01
N ILE A 92 -0.83 10.18 5.84
CA ILE A 92 -1.43 10.43 4.53
C ILE A 92 -0.49 11.35 3.76
N ARG A 93 0.59 10.75 3.25
CA ARG A 93 1.64 11.38 2.46
C ARG A 93 2.35 10.31 1.66
N SER A 94 3.25 10.69 0.75
CA SER A 94 3.96 9.71 -0.05
C SER A 94 4.81 8.80 0.84
N TYR A 95 4.94 7.53 0.44
CA TYR A 95 5.74 6.55 1.19
C TYR A 95 7.17 7.04 1.42
N ALA A 96 7.76 7.69 0.42
CA ALA A 96 9.12 8.21 0.52
C ALA A 96 9.31 9.23 1.66
N ASP A 97 8.24 9.92 2.03
CA ASP A 97 8.28 10.96 3.07
C ASP A 97 8.00 10.41 4.47
N LEU A 98 7.70 9.11 4.59
CA LEU A 98 7.47 8.49 5.90
C LEU A 98 8.79 8.30 6.65
N SER A 99 8.71 8.29 7.98
CA SER A 99 9.81 7.82 8.80
C SER A 99 10.07 6.32 8.55
N GLU A 100 11.27 5.85 8.84
CA GLU A 100 11.58 4.42 8.72
C GLU A 100 10.67 3.56 9.59
N THR A 101 10.32 4.03 10.78
CA THR A 101 9.38 3.33 11.66
C THR A 101 8.02 3.15 11.01
N ASP A 102 7.52 4.19 10.34
CA ASP A 102 6.21 4.13 9.68
C ASP A 102 6.28 3.30 8.39
N LYS A 103 7.37 3.37 7.64
CA LYS A 103 7.60 2.47 6.49
C LYS A 103 7.61 1.01 6.92
N ASP A 104 8.18 0.70 8.08
CA ASP A 104 8.25 -0.67 8.59
C ASP A 104 6.87 -1.25 8.85
N LYS A 105 5.88 -0.44 9.21
CA LYS A 105 4.50 -0.91 9.36
C LYS A 105 3.99 -1.50 8.05
N ASP A 106 4.27 -0.85 6.94
CA ASP A 106 3.88 -1.34 5.62
C ASP A 106 4.67 -2.58 5.22
N ARG A 107 5.98 -2.59 5.51
CA ARG A 107 6.84 -3.76 5.26
C ARG A 107 6.37 -5.00 6.01
N VAL A 108 5.98 -4.82 7.28
CA VAL A 108 5.45 -5.91 8.12
C VAL A 108 4.15 -6.44 7.52
N GLN A 109 3.25 -5.58 7.10
CA GLN A 109 1.99 -6.00 6.48
C GLN A 109 2.23 -6.79 5.20
N VAL A 110 3.17 -6.35 4.37
CA VAL A 110 3.53 -7.07 3.15
C VAL A 110 4.09 -8.44 3.47
N ARG A 111 5.02 -8.55 4.42
CA ARG A 111 5.58 -9.84 4.83
C ARG A 111 4.50 -10.80 5.32
N LYS A 112 3.56 -10.32 6.12
CA LYS A 112 2.42 -11.12 6.57
C LYS A 112 1.58 -11.61 5.39
N ALA A 113 1.28 -10.73 4.44
CA ALA A 113 0.48 -11.08 3.27
C ALA A 113 1.17 -12.11 2.39
N LEU A 114 2.49 -12.10 2.34
CA LEU A 114 3.30 -13.04 1.57
C LEU A 114 3.61 -14.34 2.34
N GLY A 115 3.20 -14.43 3.60
CA GLY A 115 3.51 -15.59 4.44
C GLY A 115 4.95 -15.64 4.94
N LEU A 116 5.67 -14.52 4.90
CA LEU A 116 7.05 -14.44 5.35
C LEU A 116 7.11 -14.19 6.85
N ARG A 117 8.16 -14.71 7.49
CA ARG A 117 8.40 -14.42 8.91
C ARG A 117 8.92 -13.00 9.07
N ASN A 118 8.44 -12.33 10.11
CA ASN A 118 9.03 -11.07 10.55
C ASN A 118 10.39 -11.34 11.18
N GLN A 119 11.37 -10.62 10.70
CA GLN A 119 12.71 -10.67 11.27
C GLN A 119 13.01 -9.38 11.98
#